data_1c1a4548c94a00f90666c5683923c678
#
_entry.id   1c1a4548c94a00f90666c5683923c678
#
_cell.length_a   1.000
_cell.length_b   1.000
_cell.length_c   1.000
_cell.angle_alpha   90.00
_cell.angle_beta   90.00
_cell.angle_gamma   90.00
#
_symmetry.space_group_name_H-M   'P 1'
#
loop_
_entity.id
_entity.type
_entity.pdbx_description
1 polymer ?
#
loop_
_entity_poly.entity_id
_entity_poly.type
_entity_poly.pdbx_seq_one_letter_code
_entity_poly.pdbx_strand_id
1 'polypeptide(L)'
;MGDLSANSEPVLTREQARAWALEAGFQEAGLVALPYAAETRDAERFREWVAAGRAGTMGYLKRKSEDGQLLRERAEIPFPWARSALVCFASYTFPSEPLSTKTAERGSAWIARYAWTSRVLPSRVLVGRGDPKGERRPSDYHKVLLKRIRAVEARLHEQLGEFESRAYVDTGPIVERALATAAGLGWTGKNTCLIHQRLGSFGFLAVLLTSLDVSEGAREQATPASNDRSPGAPAGSVAAGQWPGLQVADRCGSCTRCIEACPTDALDVPYQMDASRCISYLTIEHKGPIAEEFAANMGRQVFGCDICQDVCPWNRKSQEKALHSGPMAVDAELVPRPELVNPALEWLASLDEQSFERQFNGSPVRRAGFLGLKRNVAIAMGNSELARFAPRLEAWTAAADEGLRIAARWALTRLRRD
;
A
#
# COMPACT_ATOMS: atom_id res chain seq x y z
N MET A 1 5.21 -58.70 -2.67
CA MET A 1 4.78 -57.68 -1.71
C MET A 1 5.40 -56.36 -2.20
N GLY A 2 4.67 -55.68 -3.03
CA GLY A 2 5.09 -54.39 -3.56
C GLY A 2 4.57 -53.27 -2.65
N ASP A 3 5.48 -52.55 -2.09
CA ASP A 3 5.20 -51.36 -1.30
C ASP A 3 4.78 -50.24 -2.27
N LEU A 4 3.47 -50.05 -2.41
CA LEU A 4 2.90 -48.89 -3.06
C LEU A 4 2.98 -47.75 -2.04
N SER A 5 4.16 -47.12 -1.89
CA SER A 5 4.26 -45.80 -1.30
C SER A 5 3.49 -44.85 -2.21
N ALA A 6 2.26 -44.55 -1.83
CA ALA A 6 1.48 -43.50 -2.46
C ALA A 6 2.33 -42.20 -2.39
N ASN A 7 2.80 -41.77 -3.54
CA ASN A 7 3.38 -40.44 -3.73
C ASN A 7 2.25 -39.42 -3.46
N SER A 8 2.01 -39.07 -2.20
CA SER A 8 1.12 -37.96 -1.88
C SER A 8 1.77 -36.70 -2.43
N GLU A 9 1.09 -35.99 -3.33
CA GLU A 9 1.55 -34.68 -3.81
C GLU A 9 1.88 -33.81 -2.61
N PRO A 10 2.98 -33.03 -2.67
CA PRO A 10 3.38 -32.20 -1.55
C PRO A 10 2.32 -31.16 -1.23
N VAL A 11 1.83 -31.17 -0.01
CA VAL A 11 0.77 -30.29 0.47
C VAL A 11 1.35 -29.24 1.40
N LEU A 12 1.08 -27.97 1.12
CA LEU A 12 1.53 -26.85 1.93
C LEU A 12 0.56 -26.59 3.08
N THR A 13 1.07 -26.54 4.32
CA THR A 13 0.28 -26.16 5.49
C THR A 13 0.39 -24.68 5.80
N ARG A 14 -0.62 -24.14 6.48
CA ARG A 14 -0.61 -22.72 6.92
C ARG A 14 0.50 -22.44 7.93
N GLU A 15 0.72 -23.35 8.83
CA GLU A 15 1.72 -23.23 9.89
C GLU A 15 3.13 -23.15 9.30
N GLN A 16 3.45 -24.04 8.35
CA GLN A 16 4.73 -24.04 7.64
C GLN A 16 4.92 -22.74 6.85
N ALA A 17 3.95 -22.36 6.02
CA ALA A 17 3.98 -21.16 5.21
C ALA A 17 4.19 -19.90 6.07
N ARG A 18 3.45 -19.81 7.19
CA ARG A 18 3.57 -18.71 8.14
C ARG A 18 4.95 -18.72 8.84
N ALA A 19 5.43 -19.84 9.33
CA ALA A 19 6.72 -19.95 10.00
C ALA A 19 7.86 -19.44 9.09
N TRP A 20 7.92 -19.93 7.86
CA TRP A 20 8.97 -19.52 6.91
C TRP A 20 8.85 -18.05 6.48
N ALA A 21 7.64 -17.51 6.40
CA ALA A 21 7.44 -16.08 6.14
C ALA A 21 7.97 -15.21 7.30
N LEU A 22 7.72 -15.61 8.55
CA LEU A 22 8.25 -14.92 9.74
C LEU A 22 9.78 -14.99 9.80
N GLU A 23 10.37 -16.15 9.50
CA GLU A 23 11.83 -16.31 9.39
C GLU A 23 12.43 -15.42 8.30
N ALA A 24 11.71 -15.20 7.20
CA ALA A 24 12.13 -14.30 6.13
C ALA A 24 11.96 -12.80 6.47
N GLY A 25 11.43 -12.46 7.65
CA GLY A 25 11.30 -11.09 8.18
C GLY A 25 9.96 -10.43 7.90
N PHE A 26 8.92 -11.17 7.53
CA PHE A 26 7.54 -10.67 7.52
C PHE A 26 6.96 -10.70 8.94
N GLN A 27 5.99 -9.82 9.24
CA GLN A 27 5.35 -9.78 10.56
C GLN A 27 4.12 -10.67 10.63
N GLU A 28 3.54 -11.03 9.49
CA GLU A 28 2.42 -11.96 9.41
C GLU A 28 2.34 -12.58 8.00
N ALA A 29 1.72 -13.77 7.91
CA ALA A 29 1.44 -14.40 6.63
C ALA A 29 0.19 -15.28 6.73
N GLY A 30 -0.50 -15.43 5.60
CA GLY A 30 -1.67 -16.28 5.45
C GLY A 30 -1.63 -17.02 4.12
N LEU A 31 -2.20 -18.22 4.10
CA LEU A 31 -2.27 -19.08 2.94
C LEU A 31 -3.73 -19.27 2.53
N VAL A 32 -4.01 -19.17 1.24
CA VAL A 32 -5.35 -19.38 0.67
C VAL A 32 -5.30 -20.31 -0.55
N ALA A 33 -6.26 -21.22 -0.66
CA ALA A 33 -6.47 -22.01 -1.86
C ALA A 33 -7.09 -21.15 -2.98
N LEU A 34 -6.78 -21.45 -4.22
CA LEU A 34 -7.36 -20.82 -5.41
C LEU A 34 -8.19 -21.86 -6.20
N PRO A 35 -9.36 -21.47 -6.71
CA PRO A 35 -10.07 -20.23 -6.45
C PRO A 35 -10.55 -20.14 -4.99
N TYR A 36 -10.61 -18.95 -4.42
CA TYR A 36 -11.14 -18.77 -3.07
C TYR A 36 -12.66 -18.48 -3.09
N ALA A 37 -13.35 -18.75 -1.99
CA ALA A 37 -14.83 -18.74 -1.94
C ALA A 37 -15.48 -17.40 -2.37
N ALA A 38 -14.84 -16.26 -2.14
CA ALA A 38 -15.37 -14.95 -2.52
C ALA A 38 -14.88 -14.45 -3.89
N GLU A 39 -14.08 -15.21 -4.62
CA GLU A 39 -13.39 -14.75 -5.83
C GLU A 39 -14.35 -14.28 -6.93
N THR A 40 -15.45 -14.99 -7.16
CA THR A 40 -16.45 -14.59 -8.17
C THR A 40 -17.03 -13.20 -7.87
N ARG A 41 -17.43 -12.97 -6.62
CA ARG A 41 -17.94 -11.68 -6.16
C ARG A 41 -16.90 -10.56 -6.30
N ASP A 42 -15.66 -10.83 -5.92
CA ASP A 42 -14.58 -9.85 -5.96
C ASP A 42 -14.18 -9.53 -7.41
N ALA A 43 -14.23 -10.51 -8.32
CA ALA A 43 -14.05 -10.31 -9.75
C ALA A 43 -15.17 -9.45 -10.36
N GLU A 44 -16.44 -9.68 -10.00
CA GLU A 44 -17.57 -8.88 -10.44
C GLU A 44 -17.42 -7.42 -10.00
N ARG A 45 -17.11 -7.19 -8.73
CA ARG A 45 -16.86 -5.85 -8.18
C ARG A 45 -15.70 -5.14 -8.88
N PHE A 46 -14.63 -5.86 -9.22
CA PHE A 46 -13.51 -5.29 -9.95
C PHE A 46 -13.91 -4.88 -11.37
N ARG A 47 -14.67 -5.71 -12.10
CA ARG A 47 -15.20 -5.38 -13.43
C ARG A 47 -16.09 -4.15 -13.40
N GLU A 48 -17.05 -4.10 -12.47
CA GLU A 48 -17.96 -2.97 -12.29
C GLU A 48 -17.20 -1.67 -11.99
N TRP A 49 -16.20 -1.75 -11.12
CA TRP A 49 -15.35 -0.63 -10.75
C TRP A 49 -14.54 -0.09 -11.95
N VAL A 50 -13.99 -0.97 -12.77
CA VAL A 50 -13.30 -0.61 -14.01
C VAL A 50 -14.28 -0.03 -15.04
N ALA A 51 -15.45 -0.65 -15.22
CA ALA A 51 -16.49 -0.21 -16.15
C ALA A 51 -17.05 1.17 -15.78
N ALA A 52 -17.17 1.47 -14.49
CA ALA A 52 -17.58 2.77 -13.96
C ALA A 52 -16.50 3.87 -14.13
N GLY A 53 -15.35 3.58 -14.75
CA GLY A 53 -14.28 4.55 -14.98
C GLY A 53 -13.47 4.91 -13.73
N ARG A 54 -13.74 4.28 -12.58
CA ARG A 54 -13.12 4.60 -11.29
C ARG A 54 -11.62 4.27 -11.21
N ALA A 55 -11.09 3.55 -12.22
CA ALA A 55 -9.64 3.30 -12.38
C ALA A 55 -8.86 4.50 -12.92
N GLY A 56 -9.51 5.60 -13.29
CA GLY A 56 -8.86 6.76 -13.90
C GLY A 56 -8.07 6.37 -15.16
N THR A 57 -6.85 6.90 -15.29
CA THR A 57 -5.94 6.63 -16.43
C THR A 57 -5.04 5.42 -16.23
N MET A 58 -5.21 4.63 -15.16
CA MET A 58 -4.38 3.45 -14.86
C MET A 58 -4.66 2.30 -15.83
N GLY A 59 -4.09 2.37 -17.05
CA GLY A 59 -4.30 1.40 -18.12
C GLY A 59 -3.91 -0.03 -17.76
N TYR A 60 -2.93 -0.21 -16.86
CA TYR A 60 -2.50 -1.53 -16.40
C TYR A 60 -3.59 -2.30 -15.63
N LEU A 61 -4.60 -1.60 -15.06
CA LEU A 61 -5.78 -2.20 -14.42
C LEU A 61 -6.83 -2.66 -15.43
N LYS A 62 -6.77 -2.12 -16.66
CA LYS A 62 -7.75 -2.38 -17.73
C LYS A 62 -7.24 -3.40 -18.75
N ARG A 63 -6.06 -4.01 -18.52
CA ARG A 63 -5.48 -5.02 -19.41
C ARG A 63 -6.37 -6.25 -19.45
N LYS A 64 -6.57 -6.78 -20.65
CA LYS A 64 -7.41 -7.95 -20.92
C LYS A 64 -6.58 -9.12 -21.44
N SER A 65 -7.10 -10.33 -21.23
CA SER A 65 -6.68 -11.57 -21.88
C SER A 65 -7.13 -11.57 -23.34
N GLU A 66 -6.72 -12.57 -24.10
CA GLU A 66 -7.18 -12.82 -25.48
C GLU A 66 -8.71 -13.02 -25.54
N ASP A 67 -9.30 -13.62 -24.51
CA ASP A 67 -10.74 -13.84 -24.38
C ASP A 67 -11.51 -12.61 -23.89
N GLY A 68 -10.85 -11.46 -23.73
CA GLY A 68 -11.47 -10.20 -23.34
C GLY A 68 -11.75 -10.02 -21.84
N GLN A 69 -11.34 -10.95 -20.98
CA GLN A 69 -11.45 -10.85 -19.53
C GLN A 69 -10.37 -9.93 -18.95
N LEU A 70 -10.68 -9.22 -17.85
CA LEU A 70 -9.68 -8.39 -17.18
C LEU A 70 -8.64 -9.29 -16.48
N LEU A 71 -7.34 -9.11 -16.81
CA LEU A 71 -6.28 -9.95 -16.26
C LEU A 71 -6.23 -9.99 -14.72
N ARG A 72 -6.68 -8.90 -14.06
CA ARG A 72 -6.62 -8.78 -12.59
C ARG A 72 -7.86 -9.25 -11.88
N GLU A 73 -8.92 -9.63 -12.59
CA GLU A 73 -10.17 -10.01 -11.93
C GLU A 73 -10.07 -11.35 -11.19
N ARG A 74 -9.25 -12.28 -11.72
CA ARG A 74 -8.98 -13.58 -11.09
C ARG A 74 -7.53 -13.98 -11.30
N ALA A 75 -6.94 -14.65 -10.32
CA ALA A 75 -5.55 -15.10 -10.41
C ALA A 75 -5.36 -16.18 -11.50
N GLU A 76 -6.34 -17.01 -11.76
CA GLU A 76 -6.31 -18.11 -12.74
C GLU A 76 -6.22 -17.62 -14.20
N ILE A 77 -6.66 -16.39 -14.51
CA ILE A 77 -6.61 -15.85 -15.88
C ILE A 77 -5.16 -15.73 -16.36
N PRO A 78 -4.26 -15.00 -15.66
CA PRO A 78 -2.86 -14.95 -16.03
C PRO A 78 -2.04 -16.18 -15.56
N PHE A 79 -2.56 -16.97 -14.61
CA PHE A 79 -1.85 -18.10 -13.99
C PHE A 79 -2.74 -19.32 -13.83
N PRO A 80 -3.11 -20.04 -14.91
CA PRO A 80 -4.03 -21.18 -14.85
C PRO A 80 -3.50 -22.36 -14.03
N TRP A 81 -2.21 -22.39 -13.74
CA TRP A 81 -1.54 -23.38 -12.90
C TRP A 81 -1.63 -23.06 -11.41
N ALA A 82 -2.00 -21.82 -11.01
CA ALA A 82 -1.99 -21.42 -9.62
C ALA A 82 -3.12 -22.10 -8.84
N ARG A 83 -2.76 -22.83 -7.78
CA ARG A 83 -3.68 -23.53 -6.87
C ARG A 83 -3.73 -22.92 -5.48
N SER A 84 -2.70 -22.14 -5.12
CA SER A 84 -2.67 -21.44 -3.85
C SER A 84 -1.93 -20.11 -3.93
N ALA A 85 -2.18 -19.25 -2.94
CA ALA A 85 -1.47 -18.00 -2.73
C ALA A 85 -1.03 -17.87 -1.27
N LEU A 86 0.27 -17.76 -1.04
CA LEU A 86 0.84 -17.30 0.22
C LEU A 86 0.92 -15.78 0.18
N VAL A 87 0.25 -15.12 1.12
CA VAL A 87 0.27 -13.66 1.25
C VAL A 87 1.00 -13.28 2.53
N CYS A 88 2.03 -12.44 2.40
CA CYS A 88 2.87 -11.98 3.50
C CYS A 88 2.63 -10.49 3.76
N PHE A 89 2.65 -10.10 5.03
CA PHE A 89 2.43 -8.73 5.49
C PHE A 89 3.68 -8.18 6.15
N ALA A 90 4.12 -6.99 5.73
CA ALA A 90 5.23 -6.25 6.32
C ALA A 90 4.76 -4.85 6.75
N SER A 91 4.74 -4.59 8.05
CA SER A 91 4.32 -3.30 8.61
C SER A 91 5.37 -2.21 8.36
N TYR A 92 4.88 -1.02 7.96
CA TYR A 92 5.66 0.22 7.95
C TYR A 92 5.09 1.25 8.93
N THR A 93 4.55 0.77 10.06
CA THR A 93 4.07 1.63 11.15
C THR A 93 5.26 2.21 11.93
N PHE A 94 5.30 3.53 12.03
CA PHE A 94 6.30 4.28 12.78
C PHE A 94 5.60 5.07 13.89
N PRO A 95 5.63 4.60 15.15
CA PRO A 95 4.80 5.18 16.23
C PRO A 95 5.10 6.62 16.60
N SER A 96 6.35 7.07 16.42
CA SER A 96 6.80 8.42 16.78
C SER A 96 6.63 9.45 15.66
N GLU A 97 6.16 9.02 14.49
CA GLU A 97 6.09 9.90 13.34
C GLU A 97 4.77 10.69 13.28
N PRO A 98 4.79 11.90 12.71
CA PRO A 98 3.61 12.75 12.63
C PRO A 98 2.52 12.15 11.74
N LEU A 99 1.29 12.57 11.94
CA LEU A 99 0.15 12.27 11.06
C LEU A 99 0.05 13.30 9.94
N SER A 100 -0.41 12.87 8.75
CA SER A 100 -0.64 13.79 7.61
C SER A 100 -1.69 14.85 7.91
N THR A 101 -2.62 14.54 8.81
CA THR A 101 -3.66 15.46 9.30
C THR A 101 -3.15 16.46 10.33
N LYS A 102 -1.91 16.34 10.80
CA LYS A 102 -1.28 17.18 11.82
C LYS A 102 0.08 17.70 11.35
N THR A 103 0.17 18.11 10.08
CA THR A 103 1.41 18.67 9.55
C THR A 103 1.82 19.92 10.31
N ALA A 104 3.05 19.92 10.80
CA ALA A 104 3.53 20.89 11.79
C ALA A 104 3.59 22.31 11.26
N GLU A 105 4.12 22.55 10.05
CA GLU A 105 4.37 23.89 9.52
C GLU A 105 3.72 24.09 8.15
N ARG A 106 3.22 25.32 7.90
CA ARG A 106 2.65 25.70 6.61
C ARG A 106 3.62 25.57 5.44
N GLY A 107 4.92 25.69 5.68
CA GLY A 107 5.98 25.55 4.68
C GLY A 107 6.42 24.12 4.40
N SER A 108 5.87 23.11 5.07
CA SER A 108 6.21 21.70 4.83
C SER A 108 5.18 20.97 3.98
N ALA A 109 5.64 19.95 3.24
CA ALA A 109 4.83 19.06 2.43
C ALA A 109 4.56 17.74 3.15
N TRP A 110 3.67 16.92 2.58
CA TRP A 110 3.48 15.54 2.96
C TRP A 110 3.84 14.60 1.82
N ILE A 111 4.68 13.63 2.11
CA ILE A 111 4.94 12.44 1.31
C ILE A 111 4.35 11.26 2.09
N ALA A 112 3.58 10.38 1.45
CA ALA A 112 2.95 9.25 2.13
C ALA A 112 4.01 8.32 2.76
N ARG A 113 3.71 7.78 3.94
CA ARG A 113 4.64 7.01 4.79
C ARG A 113 5.30 5.84 4.09
N TYR A 114 4.57 5.16 3.22
CA TYR A 114 5.12 4.02 2.50
C TYR A 114 6.33 4.37 1.63
N ALA A 115 6.47 5.64 1.25
CA ALA A 115 7.57 6.14 0.43
C ALA A 115 8.77 6.67 1.25
N TRP A 116 8.69 6.64 2.59
CA TRP A 116 9.80 7.09 3.45
C TRP A 116 10.91 6.06 3.58
N THR A 117 10.72 4.83 3.10
CA THR A 117 11.59 3.70 3.41
C THR A 117 13.03 3.89 2.98
N SER A 118 13.93 3.50 3.88
CA SER A 118 15.37 3.41 3.68
C SER A 118 15.92 2.17 4.38
N ARG A 119 17.14 1.77 4.03
CA ARG A 119 17.90 0.79 4.79
C ARG A 119 19.06 1.47 5.51
N VAL A 120 19.31 1.04 6.75
CA VAL A 120 20.52 1.38 7.48
C VAL A 120 21.65 0.49 6.96
N LEU A 121 22.71 1.08 6.44
CA LEU A 121 23.92 0.31 6.12
C LEU A 121 24.64 0.00 7.43
N PRO A 122 25.14 -1.24 7.61
CA PRO A 122 26.05 -1.51 8.71
C PRO A 122 27.23 -0.55 8.59
N SER A 123 27.49 0.22 9.64
CA SER A 123 28.67 1.06 9.70
C SER A 123 29.86 0.15 9.46
N ARG A 124 30.61 0.35 8.38
CA ARG A 124 31.98 -0.13 8.32
C ARG A 124 32.66 0.53 9.50
N VAL A 125 33.07 -0.28 10.48
CA VAL A 125 33.80 0.16 11.63
C VAL A 125 35.11 0.80 11.11
N LEU A 126 35.03 2.08 10.79
CA LEU A 126 36.22 2.93 10.80
C LEU A 126 36.47 3.20 12.29
N VAL A 127 37.40 2.46 12.81
CA VAL A 127 37.98 2.70 14.15
C VAL A 127 38.39 4.19 14.18
N GLY A 128 37.67 4.97 14.98
CA GLY A 128 38.06 6.33 15.35
C GLY A 128 37.23 7.46 14.74
N ARG A 129 36.01 7.62 15.16
CA ARG A 129 35.20 8.82 15.45
C ARG A 129 33.73 8.44 15.29
N GLY A 130 33.00 8.49 16.39
CA GLY A 130 31.62 8.05 16.44
C GLY A 130 30.70 8.98 15.66
N ASP A 131 30.01 8.41 14.67
CA ASP A 131 28.71 8.89 14.24
C ASP A 131 27.71 7.75 14.47
N PRO A 132 26.79 7.87 15.45
CA PRO A 132 25.82 6.82 15.76
C PRO A 132 24.69 6.73 14.72
N LYS A 133 24.70 7.55 13.68
CA LYS A 133 23.73 7.55 12.59
C LYS A 133 24.35 6.85 11.38
N GLY A 134 24.24 5.53 11.31
CA GLY A 134 24.63 4.75 10.12
C GLY A 134 24.11 5.40 8.83
N GLU A 135 24.93 5.39 7.77
CA GLU A 135 24.55 5.93 6.45
C GLU A 135 23.25 5.28 5.99
N ARG A 136 22.22 6.09 5.73
CA ARG A 136 20.94 5.64 5.23
C ARG A 136 20.91 5.77 3.71
N ARG A 137 20.45 4.72 3.03
CA ARG A 137 20.21 4.76 1.59
C ARG A 137 18.75 4.53 1.28
N PRO A 138 18.20 5.18 0.23
CA PRO A 138 16.85 4.89 -0.22
C PRO A 138 16.67 3.38 -0.38
N SER A 139 15.55 2.85 0.09
CA SER A 139 15.19 1.45 -0.05
C SER A 139 13.83 1.36 -0.68
N ASP A 140 13.77 0.74 -1.84
CA ASP A 140 12.51 0.43 -2.49
C ASP A 140 11.92 -0.82 -1.82
N TYR A 141 10.79 -0.66 -1.15
CA TYR A 141 10.09 -1.76 -0.47
C TYR A 141 9.81 -2.94 -1.41
N HIS A 142 9.56 -2.69 -2.71
CA HIS A 142 9.36 -3.76 -3.69
C HIS A 142 10.56 -4.70 -3.72
N LYS A 143 11.79 -4.15 -3.74
CA LYS A 143 13.01 -4.96 -3.79
C LYS A 143 13.26 -5.70 -2.48
N VAL A 144 13.00 -5.06 -1.35
CA VAL A 144 13.16 -5.66 -0.01
C VAL A 144 12.21 -6.85 0.13
N LEU A 145 10.93 -6.63 -0.14
CA LEU A 145 9.91 -7.66 0.04
C LEU A 145 10.03 -8.76 -1.02
N LEU A 146 10.40 -8.41 -2.26
CA LEU A 146 10.63 -9.42 -3.30
C LEU A 146 11.80 -10.32 -2.94
N LYS A 147 12.86 -9.79 -2.32
CA LYS A 147 13.98 -10.60 -1.81
C LYS A 147 13.50 -11.55 -0.71
N ARG A 148 12.67 -11.07 0.23
CA ARG A 148 12.13 -11.87 1.33
C ARG A 148 11.20 -12.98 0.85
N ILE A 149 10.26 -12.65 -0.04
CA ILE A 149 9.31 -13.65 -0.55
C ILE A 149 10.01 -14.71 -1.40
N ARG A 150 11.07 -14.36 -2.12
CA ARG A 150 11.92 -15.32 -2.84
C ARG A 150 12.73 -16.23 -1.89
N ALA A 151 13.10 -15.76 -0.71
CA ALA A 151 13.71 -16.62 0.30
C ALA A 151 12.70 -17.66 0.84
N VAL A 152 11.43 -17.26 0.98
CA VAL A 152 10.35 -18.19 1.31
C VAL A 152 10.14 -19.20 0.16
N GLU A 153 10.10 -18.73 -1.08
CA GLU A 153 9.97 -19.56 -2.29
C GLU A 153 11.09 -20.62 -2.36
N ALA A 154 12.35 -20.21 -2.16
CA ALA A 154 13.48 -21.12 -2.14
C ALA A 154 13.35 -22.18 -1.02
N ARG A 155 12.89 -21.77 0.18
CA ARG A 155 12.65 -22.69 1.28
C ARG A 155 11.54 -23.68 0.99
N LEU A 156 10.49 -23.25 0.29
CA LEU A 156 9.42 -24.14 -0.18
C LEU A 156 9.95 -25.20 -1.14
N HIS A 157 10.77 -24.81 -2.13
CA HIS A 157 11.40 -25.74 -3.07
C HIS A 157 12.33 -26.75 -2.36
N GLU A 158 13.11 -26.32 -1.38
CA GLU A 158 13.96 -27.20 -0.57
C GLU A 158 13.15 -28.28 0.16
N GLN A 159 11.96 -27.95 0.67
CA GLN A 159 11.20 -28.83 1.53
C GLN A 159 10.13 -29.65 0.80
N LEU A 160 9.58 -29.11 -0.28
CA LEU A 160 8.42 -29.69 -0.99
C LEU A 160 8.75 -30.13 -2.43
N GLY A 161 9.99 -29.89 -2.90
CA GLY A 161 10.39 -30.23 -4.27
C GLY A 161 9.98 -29.20 -5.31
N GLU A 162 9.90 -29.62 -6.57
CA GLU A 162 9.61 -28.73 -7.70
C GLU A 162 8.10 -28.46 -7.83
N PHE A 163 7.76 -27.20 -8.02
CA PHE A 163 6.39 -26.70 -8.30
C PHE A 163 6.46 -25.38 -9.08
N GLU A 164 5.38 -25.01 -9.75
CA GLU A 164 5.30 -23.70 -10.38
C GLU A 164 5.04 -22.62 -9.33
N SER A 165 5.76 -21.49 -9.45
CA SER A 165 5.59 -20.37 -8.54
C SER A 165 5.81 -19.02 -9.21
N ARG A 166 5.22 -17.96 -8.61
CA ARG A 166 5.43 -16.58 -9.05
C ARG A 166 5.26 -15.61 -7.90
N ALA A 167 6.30 -14.84 -7.60
CA ALA A 167 6.32 -13.85 -6.55
C ALA A 167 5.99 -12.44 -7.07
N TYR A 168 5.16 -11.71 -6.33
CA TYR A 168 4.77 -10.32 -6.63
C TYR A 168 4.79 -9.44 -5.39
N VAL A 169 5.11 -8.17 -5.61
CA VAL A 169 4.97 -7.08 -4.65
C VAL A 169 4.42 -5.89 -5.43
N ASP A 170 3.13 -5.60 -5.28
CA ASP A 170 2.40 -4.46 -5.90
C ASP A 170 2.44 -4.37 -7.45
N THR A 171 3.11 -5.30 -8.12
CA THR A 171 3.33 -5.23 -9.58
C THR A 171 2.63 -6.35 -10.36
N GLY A 172 2.08 -7.34 -9.70
CA GLY A 172 1.44 -8.50 -10.32
C GLY A 172 0.07 -8.18 -10.93
N PRO A 173 -0.39 -8.99 -11.91
CA PRO A 173 -1.75 -8.90 -12.45
C PRO A 173 -2.77 -9.59 -11.52
N ILE A 174 -2.72 -9.29 -10.23
CA ILE A 174 -3.57 -9.82 -9.17
C ILE A 174 -4.08 -8.71 -8.27
N VAL A 175 -5.15 -8.95 -7.51
CA VAL A 175 -5.66 -8.04 -6.49
C VAL A 175 -5.16 -8.52 -5.12
N GLU A 176 -3.96 -8.10 -4.73
CA GLU A 176 -3.25 -8.57 -3.53
C GLU A 176 -4.08 -8.41 -2.24
N ARG A 177 -4.85 -7.32 -2.11
CA ARG A 177 -5.70 -7.08 -0.93
C ARG A 177 -6.85 -8.07 -0.83
N ALA A 178 -7.43 -8.52 -1.94
CA ALA A 178 -8.47 -9.54 -1.94
C ALA A 178 -7.89 -10.88 -1.48
N LEU A 179 -6.73 -11.27 -2.03
CA LEU A 179 -6.01 -12.47 -1.60
C LEU A 179 -5.61 -12.40 -0.12
N ALA A 180 -5.15 -11.24 0.36
CA ALA A 180 -4.80 -11.04 1.77
C ALA A 180 -6.02 -11.21 2.70
N THR A 181 -7.19 -10.69 2.30
CA THR A 181 -8.44 -10.88 3.04
C THR A 181 -8.86 -12.35 3.03
N ALA A 182 -8.80 -13.02 1.88
CA ALA A 182 -9.11 -14.45 1.75
C ALA A 182 -8.12 -15.34 2.53
N ALA A 183 -6.85 -14.95 2.59
CA ALA A 183 -5.83 -15.61 3.40
C ALA A 183 -5.94 -15.32 4.92
N GLY A 184 -6.90 -14.47 5.32
CA GLY A 184 -7.19 -14.19 6.72
C GLY A 184 -6.29 -13.17 7.40
N LEU A 185 -5.53 -12.39 6.66
CA LEU A 185 -4.64 -11.37 7.23
C LEU A 185 -5.37 -10.15 7.80
N GLY A 186 -6.64 -9.98 7.45
CA GLY A 186 -7.43 -8.85 7.88
C GLY A 186 -8.70 -8.71 7.07
N TRP A 187 -9.34 -7.58 7.17
CA TRP A 187 -10.54 -7.26 6.38
C TRP A 187 -10.30 -6.04 5.51
N THR A 188 -11.03 -5.93 4.42
CA THR A 188 -11.07 -4.72 3.61
C THR A 188 -11.87 -3.65 4.35
N GLY A 189 -11.24 -2.55 4.72
CA GLY A 189 -11.89 -1.42 5.38
C GLY A 189 -12.76 -0.59 4.43
N LYS A 190 -13.60 0.30 4.97
CA LYS A 190 -14.39 1.26 4.19
C LYS A 190 -13.52 2.18 3.33
N ASN A 191 -12.25 2.37 3.71
CA ASN A 191 -11.22 3.08 2.93
C ASN A 191 -10.50 2.20 1.90
N THR A 192 -11.01 0.99 1.63
CA THR A 192 -10.44 -0.01 0.72
C THR A 192 -9.05 -0.55 1.08
N CYS A 193 -8.47 -0.16 2.20
CA CYS A 193 -7.23 -0.73 2.69
C CYS A 193 -7.47 -2.08 3.38
N LEU A 194 -6.50 -3.00 3.28
CA LEU A 194 -6.46 -4.14 4.18
C LEU A 194 -6.17 -3.64 5.61
N ILE A 195 -6.98 -4.04 6.58
CA ILE A 195 -6.79 -3.69 7.98
C ILE A 195 -6.49 -4.96 8.76
N HIS A 196 -5.25 -5.10 9.23
CA HIS A 196 -4.86 -6.18 10.12
C HIS A 196 -5.22 -5.82 11.58
N GLN A 197 -5.84 -6.76 12.31
CA GLN A 197 -6.38 -6.48 13.64
C GLN A 197 -5.36 -5.93 14.66
N ARG A 198 -4.10 -6.36 14.58
CA ARG A 198 -3.03 -5.95 15.50
C ARG A 198 -2.10 -4.90 14.91
N LEU A 199 -1.87 -4.93 13.59
CA LEU A 199 -0.85 -4.14 12.89
C LEU A 199 -1.44 -2.93 12.14
N GLY A 200 -2.77 -2.80 12.09
CA GLY A 200 -3.43 -1.71 11.36
C GLY A 200 -3.36 -1.90 9.83
N SER A 201 -3.40 -0.81 9.09
CA SER A 201 -3.37 -0.82 7.62
C SER A 201 -2.08 -0.27 7.01
N PHE A 202 -1.13 0.21 7.82
CA PHE A 202 0.19 0.63 7.36
C PHE A 202 1.07 -0.60 7.12
N GLY A 203 0.79 -1.34 6.05
CA GLY A 203 1.48 -2.58 5.71
C GLY A 203 1.60 -2.79 4.21
N PHE A 204 2.76 -3.30 3.81
CA PHE A 204 3.01 -3.81 2.48
C PHE A 204 2.56 -5.26 2.37
N LEU A 205 2.20 -5.67 1.17
CA LEU A 205 1.87 -7.05 0.83
C LEU A 205 2.93 -7.62 -0.13
N ALA A 206 3.22 -8.90 0.05
CA ALA A 206 3.94 -9.70 -0.92
C ALA A 206 3.16 -11.00 -1.15
N VAL A 207 3.02 -11.43 -2.37
CA VAL A 207 2.25 -12.61 -2.75
C VAL A 207 3.14 -13.60 -3.48
N LEU A 208 3.10 -14.85 -3.07
CA LEU A 208 3.65 -15.98 -3.81
C LEU A 208 2.50 -16.87 -4.27
N LEU A 209 2.26 -16.90 -5.56
CA LEU A 209 1.37 -17.88 -6.18
C LEU A 209 2.12 -19.20 -6.34
N THR A 210 1.47 -20.32 -6.07
CA THR A 210 2.06 -21.65 -6.24
C THR A 210 1.09 -22.65 -6.85
N SER A 211 1.63 -23.68 -7.51
CA SER A 211 0.84 -24.84 -7.97
C SER A 211 0.64 -25.90 -6.87
N LEU A 212 1.09 -25.65 -5.65
CA LEU A 212 0.91 -26.53 -4.51
C LEU A 212 -0.53 -26.49 -4.01
N ASP A 213 -1.07 -27.65 -3.69
CA ASP A 213 -2.33 -27.78 -2.98
C ASP A 213 -2.18 -27.35 -1.50
N VAL A 214 -3.27 -26.85 -0.96
CA VAL A 214 -3.35 -26.47 0.46
C VAL A 214 -4.00 -27.62 1.23
N SER A 215 -3.51 -27.91 2.44
CA SER A 215 -4.07 -28.96 3.31
C SER A 215 -5.58 -28.76 3.54
N GLU A 216 -6.34 -29.85 3.68
CA GLU A 216 -7.82 -29.81 3.82
C GLU A 216 -8.29 -28.90 4.95
N GLY A 217 -7.62 -28.86 6.09
CA GLY A 217 -7.91 -27.92 7.18
C GLY A 217 -7.77 -26.44 6.80
N ALA A 218 -7.07 -26.12 5.73
CA ALA A 218 -6.97 -24.79 5.17
C ALA A 218 -8.07 -24.47 4.14
N ARG A 219 -8.69 -25.49 3.51
CA ARG A 219 -9.82 -25.33 2.58
C ARG A 219 -11.13 -25.03 3.31
N GLU A 220 -11.43 -25.73 4.39
CA GLU A 220 -12.68 -25.54 5.16
C GLU A 220 -12.79 -24.12 5.77
N GLN A 221 -11.68 -23.47 6.00
CA GLN A 221 -11.63 -22.16 6.62
C GLN A 221 -11.77 -20.99 5.63
N ALA A 222 -11.79 -21.25 4.33
CA ALA A 222 -11.97 -20.27 3.27
C ALA A 222 -13.44 -19.91 2.96
N THR A 223 -14.42 -20.48 3.68
CA THR A 223 -15.82 -20.14 3.50
C THR A 223 -16.13 -18.77 4.13
N PRO A 224 -16.46 -17.74 3.35
CA PRO A 224 -16.85 -16.46 3.94
C PRO A 224 -18.19 -16.62 4.65
N ALA A 225 -18.30 -16.07 5.86
CA ALA A 225 -19.63 -15.72 6.37
C ALA A 225 -20.27 -14.81 5.32
N SER A 226 -21.46 -15.16 4.89
CA SER A 226 -22.25 -14.35 3.98
C SER A 226 -22.36 -12.94 4.54
N ASN A 227 -21.55 -12.00 4.04
CA ASN A 227 -21.71 -10.57 4.29
C ASN A 227 -22.86 -10.02 3.45
N ASP A 228 -23.96 -10.77 3.40
CA ASP A 228 -25.23 -10.23 2.94
C ASP A 228 -25.86 -9.50 4.13
N ARG A 229 -25.35 -8.32 4.42
CA ARG A 229 -25.97 -7.38 5.36
C ARG A 229 -26.59 -6.26 4.58
N SER A 230 -27.89 -6.42 4.37
CA SER A 230 -28.81 -5.28 4.28
C SER A 230 -28.56 -4.34 5.46
N PRO A 231 -28.68 -3.02 5.31
CA PRO A 231 -28.49 -2.07 6.41
C PRO A 231 -29.50 -2.34 7.54
N GLY A 232 -29.06 -2.83 8.68
CA GLY A 232 -29.93 -2.96 9.85
C GLY A 232 -29.72 -4.16 10.81
N ALA A 233 -28.82 -5.09 10.57
CA ALA A 233 -28.66 -6.24 11.45
C ALA A 233 -27.64 -6.00 12.60
N PRO A 234 -27.95 -6.35 13.87
CA PRO A 234 -27.07 -6.13 15.02
C PRO A 234 -25.87 -7.09 15.03
N ALA A 235 -24.73 -6.59 15.54
CA ALA A 235 -23.47 -7.31 15.66
C ALA A 235 -23.56 -8.43 16.70
N GLY A 236 -23.44 -9.69 16.27
CA GLY A 236 -23.24 -10.83 17.18
C GLY A 236 -21.80 -10.85 17.71
N SER A 237 -21.65 -10.91 19.03
CA SER A 237 -20.40 -11.06 19.75
C SER A 237 -19.80 -12.45 19.52
N VAL A 238 -18.54 -12.55 19.11
CA VAL A 238 -17.75 -13.80 19.13
C VAL A 238 -16.61 -13.64 20.13
N ALA A 239 -16.55 -14.60 21.06
CA ALA A 239 -15.60 -14.64 22.17
C ALA A 239 -14.15 -14.71 21.69
N ALA A 240 -13.24 -14.05 22.41
CA ALA A 240 -11.81 -14.07 22.18
C ALA A 240 -11.23 -15.42 22.65
N GLY A 241 -10.51 -16.11 21.77
CA GLY A 241 -9.60 -17.15 22.20
C GLY A 241 -9.76 -18.52 21.57
N GLN A 242 -9.74 -18.59 20.25
CA GLN A 242 -9.37 -19.79 19.51
C GLN A 242 -9.15 -19.38 18.05
N TRP A 243 -8.10 -19.89 17.40
CA TRP A 243 -7.90 -19.77 15.97
C TRP A 243 -8.77 -20.82 15.25
N PRO A 244 -10.06 -20.57 15.02
CA PRO A 244 -10.84 -21.27 14.04
C PRO A 244 -10.78 -20.47 12.76
N GLY A 245 -10.95 -21.14 11.65
CA GLY A 245 -10.91 -20.60 10.32
C GLY A 245 -11.37 -19.17 10.14
N LEU A 246 -10.48 -18.37 9.64
CA LEU A 246 -10.56 -16.92 9.61
C LEU A 246 -11.69 -16.39 8.73
N GLN A 247 -12.89 -16.37 9.27
CA GLN A 247 -13.89 -15.40 8.84
C GLN A 247 -13.48 -14.06 9.46
N VAL A 248 -12.73 -13.25 8.71
CA VAL A 248 -12.39 -11.92 9.21
C VAL A 248 -13.64 -11.06 9.12
N ALA A 249 -14.36 -10.97 10.24
CA ALA A 249 -15.52 -10.11 10.34
C ALA A 249 -15.13 -8.67 10.05
N ASP A 250 -15.93 -7.97 9.24
CA ASP A 250 -15.79 -6.52 9.08
C ASP A 250 -15.91 -5.83 10.43
N ARG A 251 -14.85 -5.15 10.84
CA ARG A 251 -14.77 -4.44 12.12
C ARG A 251 -14.88 -2.92 11.96
N CYS A 252 -15.23 -2.43 10.78
CA CYS A 252 -15.52 -1.02 10.57
C CYS A 252 -16.87 -0.62 11.22
N GLY A 253 -17.86 -1.52 11.24
CA GLY A 253 -19.18 -1.28 11.84
C GLY A 253 -19.78 0.05 11.36
N SER A 254 -20.23 0.89 12.30
CA SER A 254 -20.82 2.22 12.02
C SER A 254 -19.78 3.32 11.78
N CYS A 255 -18.48 3.06 11.91
CA CYS A 255 -17.43 4.07 11.76
C CYS A 255 -17.34 4.59 10.32
N THR A 256 -17.34 5.93 10.15
CA THR A 256 -17.27 6.65 8.85
C THR A 256 -16.07 7.59 8.75
N ARG A 257 -15.17 7.62 9.75
CA ARG A 257 -14.09 8.61 9.87
C ARG A 257 -13.22 8.74 8.61
N CYS A 258 -12.91 7.65 7.92
CA CYS A 258 -12.09 7.69 6.70
C CYS A 258 -12.84 8.31 5.52
N ILE A 259 -14.17 8.15 5.47
CA ILE A 259 -15.03 8.73 4.45
C ILE A 259 -15.14 10.24 4.67
N GLU A 260 -15.51 10.65 5.91
CA GLU A 260 -15.66 12.05 6.30
C GLU A 260 -14.35 12.85 6.18
N ALA A 261 -13.21 12.20 6.41
CA ALA A 261 -11.90 12.85 6.34
C ALA A 261 -11.33 12.95 4.91
N CYS A 262 -11.95 12.29 3.91
CA CYS A 262 -11.44 12.33 2.54
C CYS A 262 -11.76 13.68 1.90
N PRO A 263 -10.76 14.55 1.64
CA PRO A 263 -11.06 15.92 1.23
C PRO A 263 -11.48 16.04 -0.24
N THR A 264 -11.39 14.95 -1.01
CA THR A 264 -11.76 14.89 -2.42
C THR A 264 -12.93 13.94 -2.69
N ASP A 265 -13.60 13.47 -1.63
CA ASP A 265 -14.73 12.54 -1.70
C ASP A 265 -14.45 11.28 -2.54
N ALA A 266 -13.19 10.83 -2.55
CA ALA A 266 -12.80 9.61 -3.26
C ALA A 266 -13.39 8.33 -2.64
N LEU A 267 -13.94 8.42 -1.42
CA LEU A 267 -14.54 7.35 -0.62
C LEU A 267 -16.04 7.60 -0.40
N ASP A 268 -16.74 8.13 -1.41
CA ASP A 268 -18.18 8.46 -1.37
C ASP A 268 -19.05 7.24 -1.04
N VAL A 269 -18.61 6.06 -1.47
CA VAL A 269 -19.28 4.79 -1.19
C VAL A 269 -18.38 3.91 -0.32
N PRO A 270 -18.86 3.43 0.86
CA PRO A 270 -18.08 2.51 1.69
C PRO A 270 -17.59 1.29 0.92
N TYR A 271 -16.34 0.90 1.16
CA TYR A 271 -15.66 -0.24 0.50
C TYR A 271 -15.40 -0.06 -1.00
N GLN A 272 -15.66 1.12 -1.54
CA GLN A 272 -15.32 1.49 -2.91
C GLN A 272 -14.50 2.78 -2.89
N MET A 273 -13.62 2.92 -3.84
CA MET A 273 -12.82 4.13 -4.02
C MET A 273 -12.89 4.58 -5.48
N ASP A 274 -13.23 5.82 -5.70
CA ASP A 274 -12.98 6.44 -7.01
C ASP A 274 -11.51 6.88 -7.06
N ALA A 275 -10.67 6.09 -7.74
CA ALA A 275 -9.26 6.41 -7.81
C ALA A 275 -9.02 7.74 -8.53
N SER A 276 -9.86 8.13 -9.50
CA SER A 276 -9.70 9.38 -10.24
C SER A 276 -9.80 10.64 -9.36
N ARG A 277 -10.43 10.51 -8.19
CA ARG A 277 -10.57 11.57 -7.17
C ARG A 277 -9.53 11.44 -6.05
N CYS A 278 -8.92 10.26 -5.89
CA CYS A 278 -7.99 9.98 -4.78
C CYS A 278 -6.70 10.80 -4.92
N ILE A 279 -6.30 11.49 -3.85
CA ILE A 279 -5.05 12.29 -3.81
C ILE A 279 -3.84 11.42 -4.15
N SER A 280 -3.80 10.14 -3.72
CA SER A 280 -2.71 9.25 -4.11
C SER A 280 -2.62 9.07 -5.62
N TYR A 281 -3.74 8.84 -6.29
CA TYR A 281 -3.78 8.77 -7.76
C TYR A 281 -3.38 10.10 -8.40
N LEU A 282 -3.94 11.22 -7.95
CA LEU A 282 -3.68 12.55 -8.51
C LEU A 282 -2.19 12.93 -8.41
N THR A 283 -1.53 12.54 -7.32
CA THR A 283 -0.11 12.89 -7.09
C THR A 283 0.88 11.91 -7.70
N ILE A 284 0.48 10.67 -7.98
CA ILE A 284 1.38 9.60 -8.44
C ILE A 284 1.13 9.22 -9.90
N GLU A 285 -0.13 8.89 -10.23
CA GLU A 285 -0.50 8.26 -11.50
C GLU A 285 -0.98 9.26 -12.55
N HIS A 286 -1.71 10.28 -12.11
CA HIS A 286 -2.28 11.28 -13.00
C HIS A 286 -1.20 12.13 -13.66
N LYS A 287 -1.24 12.22 -14.98
CA LYS A 287 -0.36 13.09 -15.79
C LYS A 287 -1.16 14.28 -16.32
N GLY A 288 -0.50 15.42 -16.43
CA GLY A 288 -1.14 16.67 -16.87
C GLY A 288 -1.76 17.50 -15.73
N PRO A 289 -2.60 18.47 -16.06
CA PRO A 289 -3.21 19.39 -15.10
C PRO A 289 -4.14 18.67 -14.12
N ILE A 290 -4.16 19.12 -12.87
CA ILE A 290 -5.14 18.71 -11.85
C ILE A 290 -6.25 19.76 -11.81
N ALA A 291 -7.51 19.32 -11.81
CA ALA A 291 -8.66 20.23 -11.73
C ALA A 291 -8.63 21.08 -10.44
N GLU A 292 -9.07 22.34 -10.54
CA GLU A 292 -9.00 23.29 -9.43
C GLU A 292 -9.71 22.82 -8.17
N GLU A 293 -10.84 22.14 -8.33
CA GLU A 293 -11.60 21.57 -7.21
C GLU A 293 -10.78 20.57 -6.39
N PHE A 294 -9.97 19.76 -7.06
CA PHE A 294 -9.06 18.84 -6.38
C PHE A 294 -7.81 19.54 -5.84
N ALA A 295 -7.23 20.46 -6.61
CA ALA A 295 -6.04 21.19 -6.20
C ALA A 295 -6.25 21.90 -4.86
N ALA A 296 -7.40 22.54 -4.65
CA ALA A 296 -7.74 23.21 -3.38
C ALA A 296 -7.80 22.22 -2.20
N ASN A 297 -8.35 21.03 -2.46
CA ASN A 297 -8.63 20.02 -1.44
C ASN A 297 -7.44 19.08 -1.17
N MET A 298 -6.44 19.06 -2.04
CA MET A 298 -5.22 18.23 -1.84
C MET A 298 -4.38 18.67 -0.64
N GLY A 299 -4.59 19.90 -0.14
CA GLY A 299 -3.75 20.44 0.91
C GLY A 299 -2.27 20.46 0.50
N ARG A 300 -1.40 19.95 1.34
CA ARG A 300 0.06 19.92 1.09
C ARG A 300 0.59 18.52 0.77
N GLN A 301 -0.28 17.64 0.27
CA GLN A 301 0.09 16.30 -0.19
C GLN A 301 0.82 16.41 -1.54
N VAL A 302 2.10 16.07 -1.56
CA VAL A 302 2.92 16.13 -2.79
C VAL A 302 3.19 14.78 -3.41
N PHE A 303 3.05 13.70 -2.62
CA PHE A 303 3.19 12.33 -3.10
C PHE A 303 2.40 11.35 -2.21
N GLY A 304 1.38 10.70 -2.76
CA GLY A 304 0.50 9.83 -2.01
C GLY A 304 -0.35 10.59 -0.98
N CYS A 305 -1.08 9.84 -0.16
CA CYS A 305 -1.97 10.39 0.86
C CYS A 305 -2.23 9.34 1.94
N ASP A 306 -2.13 9.75 3.21
CA ASP A 306 -2.37 8.85 4.36
C ASP A 306 -3.63 9.23 5.15
N ILE A 307 -4.39 10.25 4.74
CA ILE A 307 -5.48 10.84 5.53
C ILE A 307 -6.49 9.78 6.01
N CYS A 308 -6.98 8.94 5.12
CA CYS A 308 -7.96 7.91 5.46
C CYS A 308 -7.40 6.81 6.38
N GLN A 309 -6.08 6.58 6.37
CA GLN A 309 -5.40 5.66 7.26
C GLN A 309 -5.08 6.32 8.61
N ASP A 310 -4.67 7.59 8.62
CA ASP A 310 -4.35 8.34 9.84
C ASP A 310 -5.55 8.49 10.79
N VAL A 311 -6.74 8.69 10.23
CA VAL A 311 -7.97 8.81 11.04
C VAL A 311 -8.56 7.46 11.46
N CYS A 312 -8.02 6.34 10.96
CA CYS A 312 -8.51 5.01 11.24
C CYS A 312 -8.19 4.60 12.69
N PRO A 313 -9.20 4.26 13.53
CA PRO A 313 -8.95 3.86 14.91
C PRO A 313 -8.04 2.63 15.05
N TRP A 314 -8.01 1.77 14.05
CA TRP A 314 -7.18 0.56 14.06
C TRP A 314 -5.69 0.89 13.92
N ASN A 315 -5.35 1.91 13.14
CA ASN A 315 -3.97 2.40 13.05
C ASN A 315 -3.53 3.07 14.34
N ARG A 316 -4.38 3.88 14.97
CA ARG A 316 -4.08 4.49 16.26
C ARG A 316 -3.82 3.45 17.34
N LYS A 317 -4.68 2.42 17.46
CA LYS A 317 -4.49 1.32 18.40
C LYS A 317 -3.19 0.54 18.16
N SER A 318 -2.83 0.32 16.89
CA SER A 318 -1.57 -0.33 16.52
C SER A 318 -0.36 0.50 16.95
N GLN A 319 -0.38 1.81 16.69
CA GLN A 319 0.69 2.73 17.09
C GLN A 319 0.83 2.82 18.62
N GLU A 320 -0.28 2.94 19.37
CA GLU A 320 -0.29 2.95 20.83
C GLU A 320 0.33 1.65 21.40
N LYS A 321 -0.05 0.49 20.87
CA LYS A 321 0.56 -0.79 21.27
C LYS A 321 2.05 -0.84 20.98
N ALA A 322 2.49 -0.39 19.81
CA ALA A 322 3.90 -0.37 19.46
C ALA A 322 4.73 0.51 20.42
N LEU A 323 4.15 1.62 20.90
CA LEU A 323 4.81 2.48 21.90
C LEU A 323 4.96 1.79 23.28
N HIS A 324 3.98 0.97 23.70
CA HIS A 324 3.96 0.33 25.02
C HIS A 324 4.66 -1.03 25.07
N SER A 325 4.75 -1.72 23.94
CA SER A 325 5.35 -3.08 23.87
C SER A 325 6.87 -3.08 23.72
N GLY A 326 7.50 -1.92 23.84
CA GLY A 326 8.90 -1.72 23.47
C GLY A 326 9.06 -1.58 21.94
N PRO A 327 10.23 -1.27 21.43
CA PRO A 327 10.41 -1.16 20.00
C PRO A 327 10.05 -2.53 19.38
N MET A 328 8.88 -2.62 18.74
CA MET A 328 8.73 -3.58 17.66
C MET A 328 9.98 -3.39 16.83
N ALA A 329 10.77 -4.46 16.66
CA ALA A 329 12.05 -4.35 15.98
C ALA A 329 11.80 -3.59 14.68
N VAL A 330 12.20 -2.32 14.65
CA VAL A 330 12.03 -1.48 13.48
C VAL A 330 12.79 -2.18 12.38
N ASP A 331 12.11 -2.56 11.33
CA ASP A 331 12.70 -3.27 10.22
C ASP A 331 13.86 -2.44 9.66
N ALA A 332 15.09 -2.89 9.84
CA ALA A 332 16.30 -2.16 9.45
C ALA A 332 16.36 -1.84 7.95
N GLU A 333 15.61 -2.57 7.13
CA GLU A 333 15.50 -2.33 5.68
C GLU A 333 14.34 -1.41 5.28
N LEU A 334 13.45 -1.06 6.22
CA LEU A 334 12.25 -0.24 5.98
C LEU A 334 12.15 0.98 6.92
N VAL A 335 13.25 1.44 7.49
CA VAL A 335 13.27 2.63 8.37
C VAL A 335 12.93 3.91 7.62
N PRO A 336 12.26 4.91 8.27
CA PRO A 336 11.97 6.17 7.62
C PRO A 336 13.23 6.99 7.34
N ARG A 337 13.23 7.69 6.21
CA ARG A 337 14.18 8.74 5.87
C ARG A 337 13.72 10.05 6.51
N PRO A 338 14.45 10.63 7.47
CA PRO A 338 14.02 11.85 8.16
C PRO A 338 13.71 13.02 7.23
N GLU A 339 14.47 13.14 6.14
CA GLU A 339 14.29 14.21 5.16
C GLU A 339 13.00 14.10 4.32
N LEU A 340 12.31 12.96 4.36
CA LEU A 340 11.02 12.75 3.70
C LEU A 340 9.83 12.93 4.66
N VAL A 341 10.10 13.06 5.95
CA VAL A 341 9.08 13.33 6.96
C VAL A 341 8.85 14.83 7.03
N ASN A 342 7.70 15.31 6.58
CA ASN A 342 7.38 16.73 6.47
C ASN A 342 8.47 17.56 5.76
N PRO A 343 8.86 17.21 4.52
CA PRO A 343 9.91 17.92 3.81
C PRO A 343 9.53 19.38 3.55
N ALA A 344 10.50 20.29 3.64
CA ALA A 344 10.28 21.68 3.30
C ALA A 344 9.90 21.82 1.81
N LEU A 345 8.86 22.62 1.53
CA LEU A 345 8.43 22.92 0.16
C LEU A 345 9.54 23.60 -0.65
N GLU A 346 10.34 24.44 -0.01
CA GLU A 346 11.51 25.07 -0.61
C GLU A 346 12.55 24.06 -1.11
N TRP A 347 12.83 23.02 -0.28
CA TRP A 347 13.75 21.97 -0.66
C TRP A 347 13.25 21.19 -1.86
N LEU A 348 11.98 20.77 -1.84
CA LEU A 348 11.38 20.06 -2.98
C LEU A 348 11.34 20.92 -4.24
N ALA A 349 11.11 22.23 -4.09
CA ALA A 349 11.11 23.17 -5.19
C ALA A 349 12.49 23.46 -5.75
N SER A 350 13.55 23.34 -4.96
CA SER A 350 14.93 23.57 -5.40
C SER A 350 15.51 22.42 -6.23
N LEU A 351 14.95 21.22 -6.15
CA LEU A 351 15.43 20.06 -6.90
C LEU A 351 15.38 20.33 -8.41
N ASP A 352 16.47 20.13 -9.11
CA ASP A 352 16.51 19.95 -10.55
C ASP A 352 16.29 18.45 -10.89
N GLU A 353 16.19 18.11 -12.17
CA GLU A 353 15.94 16.74 -12.60
C GLU A 353 17.05 15.78 -12.17
N GLN A 354 18.30 16.21 -12.23
CA GLN A 354 19.43 15.39 -11.82
C GLN A 354 19.43 15.14 -10.31
N SER A 355 19.10 16.14 -9.52
CA SER A 355 18.99 16.02 -8.06
C SER A 355 17.78 15.18 -7.66
N PHE A 356 16.64 15.31 -8.38
CA PHE A 356 15.49 14.44 -8.21
C PHE A 356 15.86 12.96 -8.45
N GLU A 357 16.55 12.66 -9.55
CA GLU A 357 16.98 11.30 -9.84
C GLU A 357 17.94 10.76 -8.78
N ARG A 358 18.92 11.55 -8.32
CA ARG A 358 19.82 11.12 -7.24
C ARG A 358 19.09 10.89 -5.93
N GLN A 359 18.18 11.80 -5.56
CA GLN A 359 17.50 11.79 -4.26
C GLN A 359 16.47 10.66 -4.15
N PHE A 360 15.80 10.35 -5.24
CA PHE A 360 14.71 9.38 -5.26
C PHE A 360 15.05 8.08 -6.01
N ASN A 361 16.32 7.86 -6.38
CA ASN A 361 16.75 6.58 -6.94
C ASN A 361 16.45 5.44 -5.96
N GLY A 362 15.71 4.44 -6.42
CA GLY A 362 15.26 3.34 -5.55
C GLY A 362 14.20 3.75 -4.52
N SER A 363 13.42 4.79 -4.80
CA SER A 363 12.27 5.22 -4.00
C SER A 363 10.99 5.20 -4.84
N PRO A 364 9.83 4.86 -4.26
CA PRO A 364 8.54 4.95 -4.95
C PRO A 364 8.22 6.34 -5.49
N VAL A 365 8.80 7.42 -4.92
CA VAL A 365 8.57 8.81 -5.34
C VAL A 365 8.88 9.04 -6.82
N ARG A 366 9.79 8.26 -7.40
CA ARG A 366 10.10 8.33 -8.84
C ARG A 366 8.90 8.11 -9.75
N ARG A 367 7.87 7.40 -9.28
CA ARG A 367 6.67 7.10 -10.08
C ARG A 367 5.88 8.35 -10.49
N ALA A 368 5.90 9.40 -9.67
CA ALA A 368 5.31 10.69 -10.05
C ALA A 368 6.03 11.33 -11.24
N GLY A 369 7.32 11.09 -11.39
CA GLY A 369 8.22 11.80 -12.29
C GLY A 369 8.59 13.18 -11.75
N PHE A 370 9.67 13.75 -12.29
CA PHE A 370 10.17 15.06 -11.88
C PHE A 370 9.12 16.17 -12.02
N LEU A 371 8.51 16.29 -13.21
CA LEU A 371 7.51 17.32 -13.48
C LEU A 371 6.22 17.10 -12.71
N GLY A 372 5.80 15.87 -12.49
CA GLY A 372 4.65 15.53 -11.66
C GLY A 372 4.85 15.94 -10.19
N LEU A 373 6.04 15.69 -9.63
CA LEU A 373 6.37 16.15 -8.29
C LEU A 373 6.39 17.70 -8.22
N LYS A 374 6.99 18.39 -9.19
CA LYS A 374 6.99 19.87 -9.27
C LYS A 374 5.58 20.45 -9.32
N ARG A 375 4.69 19.86 -10.14
CA ARG A 375 3.27 20.24 -10.21
C ARG A 375 2.61 20.11 -8.84
N ASN A 376 2.82 18.99 -8.15
CA ASN A 376 2.25 18.75 -6.82
C ASN A 376 2.81 19.74 -5.77
N VAL A 377 4.10 20.05 -5.85
CA VAL A 377 4.75 21.07 -5.00
C VAL A 377 4.17 22.46 -5.25
N ALA A 378 3.91 22.84 -6.51
CA ALA A 378 3.27 24.12 -6.82
C ALA A 378 1.87 24.22 -6.17
N ILE A 379 1.05 23.15 -6.25
CA ILE A 379 -0.26 23.09 -5.59
C ILE A 379 -0.11 23.23 -4.07
N ALA A 380 0.83 22.49 -3.47
CA ALA A 380 1.10 22.55 -2.03
C ALA A 380 1.56 23.94 -1.57
N MET A 381 2.35 24.64 -2.38
CA MET A 381 2.74 26.04 -2.12
C MET A 381 1.54 26.99 -2.12
N GLY A 382 0.60 26.83 -3.07
CA GLY A 382 -0.65 27.58 -3.08
C GLY A 382 -1.51 27.31 -1.84
N ASN A 383 -1.61 26.07 -1.43
CA ASN A 383 -2.36 25.66 -0.24
C ASN A 383 -1.67 26.00 1.09
N SER A 384 -0.39 26.38 1.06
CA SER A 384 0.34 26.84 2.25
C SER A 384 -0.03 28.27 2.64
N GLU A 385 -0.57 29.09 1.71
CA GLU A 385 -0.90 30.51 1.88
C GLU A 385 0.31 31.35 2.33
N LEU A 386 1.52 30.96 1.93
CA LEU A 386 2.76 31.67 2.27
C LEU A 386 3.26 32.48 1.08
N ALA A 387 3.12 33.79 1.14
CA ALA A 387 3.51 34.73 0.07
C ALA A 387 4.98 34.59 -0.40
N ARG A 388 5.87 34.07 0.47
CA ARG A 388 7.29 33.83 0.11
C ARG A 388 7.49 32.86 -1.06
N PHE A 389 6.47 32.05 -1.41
CA PHE A 389 6.52 31.17 -2.56
C PHE A 389 6.19 31.83 -3.90
N ALA A 390 5.63 33.04 -3.90
CA ALA A 390 5.22 33.73 -5.12
C ALA A 390 6.35 33.82 -6.17
N PRO A 391 7.60 34.22 -5.85
CA PRO A 391 8.64 34.30 -6.87
C PRO A 391 8.96 32.99 -7.56
N ARG A 392 8.91 31.87 -6.83
CA ARG A 392 9.11 30.53 -7.40
C ARG A 392 7.96 30.14 -8.31
N LEU A 393 6.75 30.40 -7.88
CA LEU A 393 5.55 30.09 -8.66
C LEU A 393 5.48 30.95 -9.93
N GLU A 394 5.86 32.24 -9.85
CA GLU A 394 5.97 33.14 -11.03
C GLU A 394 6.91 32.56 -12.07
N ALA A 395 8.11 32.10 -11.67
CA ALA A 395 9.03 31.44 -12.59
C ALA A 395 8.42 30.18 -13.25
N TRP A 396 7.59 29.44 -12.55
CA TRP A 396 6.96 28.23 -13.10
C TRP A 396 5.72 28.51 -13.97
N THR A 397 5.18 29.74 -14.00
CA THR A 397 4.09 30.10 -14.95
C THR A 397 4.53 30.08 -16.40
N ALA A 398 5.85 30.11 -16.66
CA ALA A 398 6.45 30.01 -17.98
C ALA A 398 6.98 28.60 -18.28
N ALA A 399 6.74 27.61 -17.42
CA ALA A 399 7.21 26.23 -17.63
C ALA A 399 6.64 25.64 -18.92
N ALA A 400 7.45 24.85 -19.63
CA ALA A 400 7.00 24.12 -20.85
C ALA A 400 5.93 23.08 -20.50
N ASP A 401 6.06 22.40 -19.33
CA ASP A 401 5.07 21.43 -18.87
C ASP A 401 3.75 22.13 -18.51
N GLU A 402 2.68 21.68 -19.13
CA GLU A 402 1.35 22.26 -18.96
C GLU A 402 0.81 22.06 -17.53
N GLY A 403 1.01 20.90 -16.94
CA GLY A 403 0.55 20.58 -15.60
C GLY A 403 1.18 21.49 -14.55
N LEU A 404 2.52 21.68 -14.62
CA LEU A 404 3.24 22.59 -13.76
C LEU A 404 2.83 24.04 -13.97
N ARG A 405 2.70 24.48 -15.24
CA ARG A 405 2.32 25.86 -15.59
C ARG A 405 0.94 26.21 -15.04
N ILE A 406 -0.04 25.34 -15.20
CA ILE A 406 -1.41 25.55 -14.70
C ILE A 406 -1.43 25.56 -13.17
N ALA A 407 -0.76 24.59 -12.53
CA ALA A 407 -0.66 24.52 -11.08
C ALA A 407 -0.01 25.79 -10.48
N ALA A 408 1.05 26.31 -11.10
CA ALA A 408 1.71 27.52 -10.66
C ALA A 408 0.82 28.77 -10.76
N ARG A 409 0.06 28.91 -11.85
CA ARG A 409 -0.91 30.01 -12.03
C ARG A 409 -2.03 29.94 -10.99
N TRP A 410 -2.59 28.77 -10.80
CA TRP A 410 -3.62 28.54 -9.79
C TRP A 410 -3.10 28.88 -8.37
N ALA A 411 -1.90 28.42 -8.01
CA ALA A 411 -1.28 28.67 -6.73
C ALA A 411 -1.03 30.17 -6.49
N LEU A 412 -0.56 30.93 -7.50
CA LEU A 412 -0.38 32.37 -7.42
C LEU A 412 -1.70 33.12 -7.22
N THR A 413 -2.76 32.72 -7.92
CA THR A 413 -4.08 33.33 -7.72
C THR A 413 -4.55 33.14 -6.28
N ARG A 414 -4.29 31.97 -5.70
CA ARG A 414 -4.66 31.67 -4.32
C ARG A 414 -3.86 32.51 -3.31
N LEU A 415 -2.53 32.69 -3.52
CA LEU A 415 -1.69 33.51 -2.65
C LEU A 415 -1.99 35.02 -2.72
N ARG A 416 -2.70 35.50 -3.75
CA ARG A 416 -3.07 36.91 -3.94
C ARG A 416 -4.46 37.26 -3.41
N ARG A 417 -5.23 36.27 -2.95
CA ARG A 417 -6.58 36.47 -2.42
C ARG A 417 -6.62 36.93 -0.96
N ASP A 418 -5.49 36.88 -0.29
CA ASP A 418 -5.25 37.42 1.07
C ASP A 418 -4.40 38.70 0.99
#